data_e3d30bea18a96015ac9a4a2f0babed6b
#
_entry.id   e3d30bea18a96015ac9a4a2f0babed6b
#
_cell.length_a   1.000
_cell.length_b   1.000
_cell.length_c   1.000
_cell.angle_alpha   90.00
_cell.angle_beta   90.00
_cell.angle_gamma   90.00
#
_symmetry.space_group_name_H-M   'P 1'
#
loop_
_entity.id
_entity.type
_entity.pdbx_description
1 polymer ?
#
loop_
_entity_poly.entity_id
_entity_poly.type
_entity_poly.pdbx_seq_one_letter_code
_entity_poly.pdbx_strand_id
1 'polypeptide(L)'
;MEDNSRKFDYRINSPDPHTVAMLAAIDEIKGVFRVGLRMTPQAITSLRKSLLVTSAGASTRIEGSKLYDEEVKKIMRGLEIQRFKDRDSQEVQGYLETLKNVLDNYKELPLREGIIKSLHK
;
A
#
# COMPACT_ATOMS: atom_id res chain seq x y z
N MET A 1 -26.56 15.78 6.41
CA MET A 1 -25.53 14.74 6.11
C MET A 1 -24.54 14.76 7.26
N GLU A 2 -24.72 13.90 8.26
CA GLU A 2 -23.84 13.87 9.43
C GLU A 2 -22.44 13.51 8.97
N ASP A 3 -21.48 14.36 9.32
CA ASP A 3 -20.06 14.16 9.08
C ASP A 3 -19.58 12.97 9.91
N ASN A 4 -19.52 11.81 9.28
CA ASN A 4 -19.09 10.54 9.88
C ASN A 4 -17.57 10.52 10.14
N SER A 5 -16.82 11.60 9.85
CA SER A 5 -15.37 11.69 10.01
C SER A 5 -14.93 11.64 11.48
N ARG A 6 -15.83 12.02 12.40
CA ARG A 6 -15.56 12.05 13.86
C ARG A 6 -15.97 10.80 14.62
N LYS A 7 -16.48 9.77 13.93
CA LYS A 7 -17.02 8.57 14.59
C LYS A 7 -15.99 7.80 15.43
N PHE A 8 -14.70 8.01 15.18
CA PHE A 8 -13.59 7.36 15.90
C PHE A 8 -12.86 8.30 16.87
N ASP A 9 -13.11 9.60 16.82
CA ASP A 9 -12.36 10.61 17.60
C ASP A 9 -12.46 10.40 19.11
N TYR A 10 -13.61 9.91 19.60
CA TYR A 10 -13.80 9.61 21.02
C TYR A 10 -12.91 8.49 21.56
N ARG A 11 -12.37 7.64 20.68
CA ARG A 11 -11.46 6.54 21.04
C ARG A 11 -10.00 6.97 21.15
N ILE A 12 -9.66 8.18 20.66
CA ILE A 12 -8.29 8.70 20.58
C ILE A 12 -8.10 9.92 21.50
N ASN A 13 -8.97 10.10 22.48
CA ASN A 13 -8.98 11.31 23.32
C ASN A 13 -7.75 11.50 24.23
N SER A 14 -6.97 10.44 24.48
CA SER A 14 -5.73 10.54 25.26
C SER A 14 -4.78 9.40 24.83
N PRO A 15 -3.94 9.65 23.82
CA PRO A 15 -2.90 8.68 23.48
C PRO A 15 -1.95 8.54 24.68
N ASP A 16 -1.59 7.29 25.01
CA ASP A 16 -0.61 7.04 26.06
C ASP A 16 0.79 7.61 25.69
N PRO A 17 1.68 7.87 26.66
CA PRO A 17 2.99 8.44 26.41
C PRO A 17 3.85 7.66 25.41
N HIS A 18 3.71 6.33 25.37
CA HIS A 18 4.44 5.48 24.44
C HIS A 18 3.95 5.71 22.99
N THR A 19 2.64 5.79 22.77
CA THR A 19 2.06 6.12 21.47
C THR A 19 2.51 7.51 21.00
N VAL A 20 2.54 8.52 21.89
CA VAL A 20 3.03 9.86 21.57
C VAL A 20 4.51 9.81 21.16
N ALA A 21 5.35 9.06 21.87
CA ALA A 21 6.76 8.90 21.54
C ALA A 21 6.97 8.24 20.18
N MET A 22 6.17 7.21 19.83
CA MET A 22 6.20 6.57 18.51
C MET A 22 5.80 7.54 17.39
N LEU A 23 4.77 8.35 17.59
CA LEU A 23 4.36 9.37 16.62
C LEU A 23 5.46 10.42 16.40
N ALA A 24 6.12 10.87 17.49
CA ALA A 24 7.24 11.78 17.40
C ALA A 24 8.42 11.19 16.60
N ALA A 25 8.76 9.93 16.82
CA ALA A 25 9.78 9.23 16.06
C ALA A 25 9.43 9.12 14.56
N ILE A 26 8.17 8.87 14.22
CA ILE A 26 7.70 8.89 12.83
C ILE A 26 7.85 10.29 12.21
N ASP A 27 7.51 11.32 12.94
CA ASP A 27 7.63 12.71 12.44
C ASP A 27 9.09 13.14 12.26
N GLU A 28 9.99 12.68 13.12
CA GLU A 28 11.44 12.87 12.94
C GLU A 28 11.92 12.23 11.64
N ILE A 29 11.56 10.96 11.38
CA ILE A 29 11.89 10.29 10.14
C ILE A 29 11.32 11.02 8.92
N LYS A 30 10.07 11.48 8.98
CA LYS A 30 9.48 12.30 7.92
C LYS A 30 10.29 13.59 7.69
N GLY A 31 10.78 14.22 8.76
CA GLY A 31 11.63 15.38 8.68
C GLY A 31 12.93 15.10 7.92
N VAL A 32 13.60 14.01 8.24
CA VAL A 32 14.83 13.56 7.54
C VAL A 32 14.55 13.33 6.05
N PHE A 33 13.45 12.67 5.71
CA PHE A 33 13.05 12.45 4.30
C PHE A 33 12.78 13.77 3.54
N ARG A 34 12.16 14.74 4.19
CA ARG A 34 11.88 16.05 3.55
C ARG A 34 13.13 16.88 3.27
N VAL A 35 14.12 16.81 4.15
CA VAL A 35 15.29 17.71 4.12
C VAL A 35 16.51 17.05 3.48
N GLY A 36 16.70 15.74 3.59
CA GLY A 36 18.00 15.10 3.37
C GLY A 36 18.07 14.03 2.29
N LEU A 37 16.97 13.42 1.88
CA LEU A 37 17.02 12.36 0.87
C LEU A 37 16.67 12.88 -0.52
N ARG A 38 17.65 13.44 -1.21
CA ARG A 38 17.57 13.70 -2.65
C ARG A 38 17.81 12.37 -3.40
N MET A 39 16.79 11.52 -3.43
CA MET A 39 16.83 10.32 -4.27
C MET A 39 16.70 10.71 -5.73
N THR A 40 17.49 10.07 -6.60
CA THR A 40 17.30 10.24 -8.05
C THR A 40 15.94 9.68 -8.47
N PRO A 41 15.32 10.19 -9.55
CA PRO A 41 14.07 9.63 -10.09
C PRO A 41 14.15 8.12 -10.36
N GLN A 42 15.32 7.65 -10.81
CA GLN A 42 15.59 6.23 -11.06
C GLN A 42 15.56 5.41 -9.78
N ALA A 43 16.17 5.90 -8.71
CA ALA A 43 16.16 5.24 -7.40
C ALA A 43 14.75 5.16 -6.83
N ILE A 44 13.96 6.23 -6.93
CA ILE A 44 12.55 6.25 -6.50
C ILE A 44 11.74 5.24 -7.31
N THR A 45 11.92 5.19 -8.63
CA THR A 45 11.22 4.24 -9.50
C THR A 45 11.58 2.79 -9.15
N SER A 46 12.85 2.49 -8.90
CA SER A 46 13.32 1.16 -8.53
C SER A 46 12.77 0.75 -7.16
N LEU A 47 12.80 1.64 -6.18
CA LEU A 47 12.24 1.41 -4.85
C LEU A 47 10.73 1.15 -4.92
N ARG A 48 10.01 1.93 -5.71
CA ARG A 48 8.57 1.74 -5.92
C ARG A 48 8.24 0.38 -6.53
N LYS A 49 8.99 -0.05 -7.55
CA LYS A 49 8.82 -1.38 -8.15
C LYS A 49 9.07 -2.49 -7.14
N SER A 50 10.14 -2.38 -6.36
CA SER A 50 10.47 -3.34 -5.30
C SER A 50 9.36 -3.41 -4.25
N LEU A 51 8.87 -2.25 -3.81
CA LEU A 51 7.76 -2.16 -2.85
C LEU A 51 6.50 -2.86 -3.37
N LEU A 52 6.11 -2.62 -4.62
CA LEU A 52 4.93 -3.24 -5.23
C LEU A 52 5.04 -4.78 -5.20
N VAL A 53 6.18 -5.31 -5.63
CA VAL A 53 6.41 -6.77 -5.65
C VAL A 53 6.36 -7.36 -4.24
N THR A 54 7.12 -6.77 -3.32
CA THR A 54 7.24 -7.28 -1.94
C THR A 54 5.91 -7.20 -1.20
N SER A 55 5.19 -6.07 -1.32
CA SER A 55 3.89 -5.89 -0.67
C SER A 55 2.83 -6.83 -1.24
N ALA A 56 2.74 -6.94 -2.56
CA ALA A 56 1.79 -7.85 -3.18
C ALA A 56 2.06 -9.30 -2.80
N GLY A 57 3.30 -9.75 -2.92
CA GLY A 57 3.69 -11.11 -2.55
C GLY A 57 3.47 -11.42 -1.07
N ALA A 58 3.84 -10.52 -0.17
CA ALA A 58 3.66 -10.72 1.26
C ALA A 58 2.17 -10.75 1.67
N SER A 59 1.38 -9.79 1.20
CA SER A 59 -0.03 -9.67 1.55
C SER A 59 -0.86 -10.85 1.03
N THR A 60 -0.65 -11.24 -0.22
CA THR A 60 -1.41 -12.36 -0.80
C THR A 60 -0.99 -13.71 -0.22
N ARG A 61 0.28 -13.88 0.20
CA ARG A 61 0.73 -15.09 0.91
C ARG A 61 0.08 -15.24 2.28
N ILE A 62 -0.22 -14.16 2.98
CA ILE A 62 -1.01 -14.20 4.24
C ILE A 62 -2.41 -14.79 3.97
N GLU A 63 -2.98 -14.54 2.80
CA GLU A 63 -4.29 -15.05 2.37
C GLU A 63 -4.22 -16.43 1.71
N GLY A 64 -3.02 -17.03 1.63
CA GLY A 64 -2.81 -18.39 1.14
C GLY A 64 -2.25 -18.53 -0.27
N SER A 65 -1.90 -17.43 -0.94
CA SER A 65 -1.21 -17.48 -2.23
C SER A 65 0.14 -18.20 -2.13
N LYS A 66 0.45 -19.03 -3.11
CA LYS A 66 1.71 -19.79 -3.20
C LYS A 66 2.75 -19.12 -4.09
N LEU A 67 2.47 -17.93 -4.62
CA LEU A 67 3.37 -17.24 -5.53
C LEU A 67 4.57 -16.63 -4.80
N TYR A 68 5.75 -16.81 -5.38
CA TYR A 68 6.99 -16.19 -4.93
C TYR A 68 7.20 -14.81 -5.60
N ASP A 69 8.08 -14.01 -5.05
CA ASP A 69 8.33 -12.64 -5.54
C ASP A 69 8.76 -12.60 -7.02
N GLU A 70 9.45 -13.64 -7.52
CA GLU A 70 9.81 -13.72 -8.93
C GLU A 70 8.59 -13.90 -9.85
N GLU A 71 7.58 -14.63 -9.40
CA GLU A 71 6.33 -14.82 -10.13
C GLU A 71 5.48 -13.54 -10.07
N VAL A 72 5.46 -12.87 -8.92
CA VAL A 72 4.84 -11.54 -8.77
C VAL A 72 5.48 -10.52 -9.71
N LYS A 73 6.81 -10.53 -9.85
CA LYS A 73 7.51 -9.68 -10.83
C LYS A 73 7.09 -9.98 -12.26
N LYS A 74 6.87 -11.22 -12.62
CA LYS A 74 6.39 -11.62 -13.96
C LYS A 74 4.98 -11.10 -14.22
N ILE A 75 4.07 -11.25 -13.25
CA ILE A 75 2.72 -10.69 -13.33
C ILE A 75 2.77 -9.18 -13.53
N MET A 76 3.57 -8.47 -12.74
CA MET A 76 3.71 -7.02 -12.82
C MET A 76 4.24 -6.56 -14.20
N ARG A 77 5.07 -7.37 -14.85
CA ARG A 77 5.59 -7.11 -16.20
C ARG A 77 4.63 -7.51 -17.32
N GLY A 78 3.53 -8.15 -17.02
CA GLY A 78 2.60 -8.69 -18.02
C GLY A 78 3.17 -9.86 -18.82
N LEU A 79 4.27 -10.47 -18.36
CA LEU A 79 5.08 -11.38 -19.16
C LEU A 79 4.50 -12.79 -19.31
N GLU A 80 3.40 -13.14 -18.65
CA GLU A 80 2.80 -14.49 -18.77
C GLU A 80 1.29 -14.48 -18.52
N ILE A 81 0.56 -13.58 -19.17
CA ILE A 81 -0.91 -13.46 -19.06
C ILE A 81 -1.63 -14.80 -19.38
N GLN A 82 -1.03 -15.67 -20.19
CA GLN A 82 -1.65 -16.93 -20.57
C GLN A 82 -1.51 -18.04 -19.52
N ARG A 83 -0.54 -17.99 -18.62
CA ARG A 83 -0.32 -19.00 -17.57
C ARG A 83 -1.09 -18.71 -16.28
N PHE A 84 -1.46 -17.48 -16.04
CA PHE A 84 -2.09 -17.03 -14.81
C PHE A 84 -3.62 -17.02 -14.93
N LYS A 85 -4.19 -18.20 -15.20
CA LYS A 85 -5.64 -18.41 -15.08
C LYS A 85 -6.04 -18.90 -13.68
N ASP A 86 -5.07 -19.13 -12.80
CA ASP A 86 -5.32 -19.57 -11.44
C ASP A 86 -5.74 -18.41 -10.54
N ARG A 87 -6.40 -18.75 -9.44
CA ARG A 87 -6.90 -17.81 -8.46
C ARG A 87 -5.78 -16.96 -7.84
N ASP A 88 -4.65 -17.58 -7.48
CA ASP A 88 -3.53 -16.93 -6.81
C ASP A 88 -2.99 -15.75 -7.65
N SER A 89 -2.87 -15.97 -8.95
CA SER A 89 -2.38 -14.95 -9.89
C SER A 89 -3.37 -13.82 -10.09
N GLN A 90 -4.66 -14.11 -10.12
CA GLN A 90 -5.71 -13.10 -10.19
C GLN A 90 -5.74 -12.23 -8.93
N GLU A 91 -5.59 -12.83 -7.75
CA GLU A 91 -5.51 -12.11 -6.48
C GLU A 91 -4.29 -11.19 -6.44
N VAL A 92 -3.12 -11.68 -6.85
CA VAL A 92 -1.89 -10.86 -6.92
C VAL A 92 -2.04 -9.72 -7.92
N GLN A 93 -2.61 -9.97 -9.08
CA GLN A 93 -2.85 -8.93 -10.09
C GLN A 93 -3.79 -7.84 -9.56
N GLY A 94 -4.92 -8.23 -8.98
CA GLY A 94 -5.88 -7.30 -8.39
C GLY A 94 -5.24 -6.46 -7.26
N TYR A 95 -4.42 -7.08 -6.43
CA TYR A 95 -3.68 -6.37 -5.39
C TYR A 95 -2.68 -5.35 -5.98
N LEU A 96 -1.91 -5.76 -6.98
CA LEU A 96 -0.95 -4.86 -7.66
C LEU A 96 -1.63 -3.65 -8.30
N GLU A 97 -2.75 -3.87 -9.00
CA GLU A 97 -3.53 -2.81 -9.63
C GLU A 97 -4.10 -1.85 -8.60
N THR A 98 -4.67 -2.37 -7.51
CA THR A 98 -5.22 -1.58 -6.41
C THR A 98 -4.13 -0.77 -5.72
N LEU A 99 -3.01 -1.39 -5.34
CA LEU A 99 -1.91 -0.71 -4.67
C LEU A 99 -1.29 0.37 -5.56
N LYS A 100 -1.12 0.08 -6.86
CA LYS A 100 -0.66 1.07 -7.83
C LYS A 100 -1.61 2.25 -7.91
N ASN A 101 -2.91 2.01 -8.02
CA ASN A 101 -3.91 3.06 -8.05
C ASN A 101 -3.87 3.94 -6.80
N VAL A 102 -3.76 3.34 -5.61
CA VAL A 102 -3.62 4.09 -4.35
C VAL A 102 -2.35 4.93 -4.35
N LEU A 103 -1.20 4.37 -4.74
CA LEU A 103 0.07 5.10 -4.77
C LEU A 103 0.08 6.25 -5.79
N ASP A 104 -0.64 6.10 -6.89
CA ASP A 104 -0.72 7.14 -7.93
C ASP A 104 -1.68 8.27 -7.54
N ASN A 105 -2.75 7.96 -6.82
CA ASN A 105 -3.88 8.87 -6.59
C ASN A 105 -4.17 9.15 -5.10
N TYR A 106 -3.29 8.77 -4.16
CA TYR A 106 -3.58 8.85 -2.72
C TYR A 106 -3.98 10.24 -2.22
N LYS A 107 -3.55 11.31 -2.89
CA LYS A 107 -3.92 12.69 -2.54
C LYS A 107 -5.38 13.03 -2.87
N GLU A 108 -5.95 12.31 -3.84
CA GLU A 108 -7.30 12.52 -4.36
C GLU A 108 -8.29 11.47 -3.85
N LEU A 109 -7.78 10.41 -3.22
CA LEU A 109 -8.59 9.33 -2.67
C LEU A 109 -8.94 9.62 -1.19
N PRO A 110 -10.14 10.14 -0.90
CA PRO A 110 -10.53 10.34 0.50
C PRO A 110 -10.77 9.00 1.18
N LEU A 111 -10.39 8.89 2.45
CA LEU A 111 -10.66 7.70 3.24
C LEU A 111 -12.15 7.64 3.60
N ARG A 112 -12.95 7.01 2.74
CA ARG A 112 -14.40 6.82 2.87
C ARG A 112 -14.78 5.38 2.57
N GLU A 113 -15.84 4.89 3.19
CA GLU A 113 -16.36 3.54 2.99
C GLU A 113 -16.59 3.19 1.50
N GLY A 114 -17.15 4.11 0.73
CA GLY A 114 -17.39 3.91 -0.71
C GLY A 114 -16.11 3.69 -1.50
N ILE A 115 -15.03 4.42 -1.16
CA ILE A 115 -13.72 4.23 -1.81
C ILE A 115 -13.12 2.88 -1.43
N ILE A 116 -13.15 2.51 -0.14
CA ILE A 116 -12.66 1.19 0.31
C ILE A 116 -13.39 0.07 -0.43
N LYS A 117 -14.71 0.13 -0.51
CA LYS A 117 -15.51 -0.86 -1.27
C LYS A 117 -15.17 -0.88 -2.76
N SER A 118 -14.86 0.26 -3.37
CA SER A 118 -14.48 0.33 -4.79
C SER A 118 -13.10 -0.26 -5.08
N LEU A 119 -12.18 -0.19 -4.12
CA LEU A 119 -10.85 -0.77 -4.23
C LEU A 119 -10.84 -2.29 -4.02
N HIS A 120 -11.91 -2.86 -3.44
CA HIS A 120 -12.05 -4.29 -3.15
C HIS A 120 -12.77 -5.06 -4.29
N LYS A 121 -13.14 -4.41 -5.37
CA LYS A 121 -13.78 -5.06 -6.54
C LYS A 121 -12.74 -5.62 -7.49
#